data_a46da96129796790d45e9077e0f01b6e
#
_entry.id   a46da96129796790d45e9077e0f01b6e
#
_cell.length_a   1.000
_cell.length_b   1.000
_cell.length_c   1.000
_cell.angle_alpha   90.00
_cell.angle_beta   90.00
_cell.angle_gamma   90.00
#
_symmetry.space_group_name_H-M   'P 1'
#
loop_
_entity.id
_entity.type
_entity.pdbx_description
1 polymer ?
#
loop_
_entity_poly.entity_id
_entity_poly.type
_entity_poly.pdbx_seq_one_letter_code
_entity_poly.pdbx_strand_id
1 'polypeptide(L)'
;MSKKDNTQEEVLESTHKDAPDDILIQPRGVKREVADGFSDPRSAAPKADLATENSLELHAMTRSERRIYRRAQKKAETADMTRSQRFHYFMDCNKWKIVGILMIIVSLTWISLAIYSNTRPTVFAYAVANSPDPWSVDTSVIDDYKSYYNYKNSDKIKYMQNLHYDPTTFDADYDANGTEYSSFPLLCEDNVYDVLISDKAGVECCSWINLIHPLDTYDGTLKTLFEGELKDRVVTAQDSANHTSAYAIDISGTDFANRMNLGYNDVYLSFPGNSEENVDHIIKLLNYIFDLGIE
;
A
#
# COMPACT_ATOMS: atom_id res chain seq x y z
N MET A 1 30.42 38.50 30.38
CA MET A 1 31.47 37.49 30.40
C MET A 1 31.00 36.38 29.47
N SER A 2 31.27 36.41 28.19
CA SER A 2 32.52 36.17 27.45
C SER A 2 33.04 34.76 27.54
N LYS A 3 32.85 34.03 26.41
CA LYS A 3 33.80 33.25 25.59
C LYS A 3 32.95 32.36 24.71
N LYS A 4 32.82 32.49 23.38
CA LYS A 4 33.77 32.36 22.26
C LYS A 4 34.63 31.12 22.36
N ASP A 5 34.49 30.34 21.30
CA ASP A 5 35.44 29.65 20.42
C ASP A 5 34.92 28.25 20.09
N ASN A 6 35.06 27.68 18.95
CA ASN A 6 35.83 27.99 17.77
C ASN A 6 35.35 27.15 16.59
N THR A 7 35.26 27.75 15.46
CA THR A 7 35.11 27.22 14.12
C THR A 7 36.34 26.41 13.74
N GLN A 8 36.17 25.26 13.15
CA GLN A 8 37.17 24.69 12.23
C GLN A 8 36.49 24.29 10.93
N GLU A 9 36.67 25.17 9.94
CA GLU A 9 36.61 24.83 8.51
C GLU A 9 37.80 23.94 8.18
N GLU A 10 37.55 22.76 7.69
CA GLU A 10 38.58 21.96 7.01
C GLU A 10 38.34 22.08 5.50
N VAL A 11 39.18 22.91 4.90
CA VAL A 11 39.40 23.06 3.46
C VAL A 11 40.03 21.78 2.93
N LEU A 12 39.29 21.00 2.13
CA LEU A 12 39.88 19.93 1.33
C LEU A 12 40.29 20.45 -0.03
N GLU A 13 41.57 20.67 -0.13
CA GLU A 13 42.37 21.01 -1.30
C GLU A 13 42.25 19.91 -2.35
N SER A 14 41.75 20.28 -3.52
CA SER A 14 41.70 19.45 -4.72
C SER A 14 43.10 19.32 -5.34
N THR A 15 43.70 18.17 -5.20
CA THR A 15 44.84 17.82 -6.03
C THR A 15 44.36 17.23 -7.35
N HIS A 16 44.47 18.03 -8.37
CA HIS A 16 44.55 17.62 -9.78
C HIS A 16 45.73 16.66 -9.93
N LYS A 17 45.47 15.45 -10.36
CA LYS A 17 46.49 14.55 -10.87
C LYS A 17 46.12 14.06 -12.27
N ASP A 18 47.03 14.38 -13.13
CA ASP A 18 47.10 14.15 -14.55
C ASP A 18 46.56 12.80 -15.00
N ALA A 19 45.72 12.87 -16.04
CA ALA A 19 45.31 11.72 -16.82
C ALA A 19 46.46 11.30 -17.74
N PRO A 20 46.84 10.04 -17.84
CA PRO A 20 47.67 9.57 -18.90
C PRO A 20 46.83 9.37 -20.17
N ASP A 21 47.26 10.03 -21.21
CA ASP A 21 46.86 9.84 -22.59
C ASP A 21 47.11 8.41 -23.06
N ASP A 22 46.29 8.01 -24.06
CA ASP A 22 46.50 6.84 -24.91
C ASP A 22 46.21 5.44 -24.32
N ILE A 23 44.93 5.10 -24.25
CA ILE A 23 44.52 3.72 -24.42
C ILE A 23 43.90 3.55 -25.82
N LEU A 24 44.76 3.24 -26.78
CA LEU A 24 44.38 2.63 -28.06
C LEU A 24 43.70 1.30 -27.78
N ILE A 25 42.33 1.30 -27.79
CA ILE A 25 41.57 0.07 -27.76
C ILE A 25 41.72 -0.63 -29.10
N GLN A 26 42.71 -1.50 -29.20
CA GLN A 26 42.77 -2.47 -30.30
C GLN A 26 41.58 -3.43 -30.17
N PRO A 27 40.81 -3.65 -31.25
CA PRO A 27 39.79 -4.69 -31.23
C PRO A 27 40.48 -6.06 -31.09
N ARG A 28 40.38 -6.68 -29.94
CA ARG A 28 40.80 -8.07 -29.76
C ARG A 28 39.90 -8.97 -30.59
N GLY A 29 40.37 -9.30 -31.75
CA GLY A 29 39.91 -10.44 -32.52
C GLY A 29 40.20 -11.72 -31.75
N VAL A 30 39.24 -12.20 -30.98
CA VAL A 30 39.31 -13.54 -30.38
C VAL A 30 39.13 -14.55 -31.51
N LYS A 31 40.23 -15.10 -32.03
CA LYS A 31 40.19 -16.36 -32.79
C LYS A 31 39.79 -17.45 -31.80
N ARG A 32 38.53 -17.83 -31.81
CA ARG A 32 38.09 -19.09 -31.20
C ARG A 32 38.49 -20.21 -32.16
N GLU A 33 39.51 -20.96 -31.84
CA GLU A 33 39.71 -22.31 -32.40
C GLU A 33 38.52 -23.17 -31.92
N VAL A 34 37.67 -23.54 -32.84
CA VAL A 34 36.58 -24.48 -32.60
C VAL A 34 37.17 -25.87 -32.70
N ALA A 35 37.15 -26.60 -31.59
CA ALA A 35 37.46 -28.04 -31.56
C ALA A 35 36.54 -28.77 -32.55
N ASP A 36 37.14 -29.59 -33.39
CA ASP A 36 36.45 -30.43 -34.36
C ASP A 36 35.40 -31.31 -33.72
N GLY A 37 34.15 -31.16 -34.16
CA GLY A 37 33.09 -32.10 -33.80
C GLY A 37 31.67 -31.55 -33.71
N PHE A 38 31.46 -30.26 -33.75
CA PHE A 38 30.11 -29.68 -33.76
C PHE A 38 29.97 -28.70 -34.93
N SER A 39 29.46 -29.14 -36.04
CA SER A 39 29.11 -28.26 -37.17
C SER A 39 27.95 -27.35 -36.75
N ASP A 40 28.27 -26.13 -36.30
CA ASP A 40 27.30 -25.05 -36.11
C ASP A 40 26.61 -24.77 -37.44
N PRO A 41 25.27 -24.95 -37.57
CA PRO A 41 24.53 -24.66 -38.80
C PRO A 41 24.67 -23.20 -39.26
N ARG A 42 25.37 -22.36 -38.50
CA ARG A 42 25.70 -20.97 -38.84
C ARG A 42 26.98 -20.82 -39.69
N SER A 43 27.79 -21.90 -39.86
CA SER A 43 29.06 -21.81 -40.55
C SER A 43 28.99 -21.98 -42.10
N ALA A 44 27.79 -22.27 -42.64
CA ALA A 44 27.62 -22.56 -44.07
C ALA A 44 27.24 -21.34 -44.94
N ALA A 45 27.42 -20.12 -44.49
CA ALA A 45 27.20 -18.92 -45.32
C ALA A 45 28.52 -18.17 -45.56
N PRO A 46 28.82 -17.73 -46.82
CA PRO A 46 30.00 -16.93 -47.10
C PRO A 46 29.89 -15.57 -46.44
N LYS A 47 30.58 -15.42 -45.30
CA LYS A 47 30.40 -14.28 -44.40
C LYS A 47 31.49 -13.21 -44.49
N ALA A 48 32.50 -13.39 -45.31
CA ALA A 48 33.69 -12.57 -45.13
C ALA A 48 33.66 -11.21 -45.83
N ASP A 49 32.92 -11.03 -46.91
CA ASP A 49 33.14 -9.85 -47.75
C ASP A 49 31.98 -8.82 -47.73
N LEU A 50 30.83 -9.20 -47.26
CA LEU A 50 29.64 -8.33 -47.23
C LEU A 50 29.57 -7.34 -46.07
N ALA A 51 30.34 -7.52 -45.00
CA ALA A 51 30.17 -6.75 -43.76
C ALA A 51 30.89 -5.37 -43.82
N THR A 52 31.94 -5.23 -44.63
CA THR A 52 32.77 -4.00 -44.67
C THR A 52 32.30 -3.03 -45.75
N GLU A 53 31.88 -3.52 -46.91
CA GLU A 53 31.30 -2.67 -47.96
C GLU A 53 29.92 -2.14 -47.59
N ASN A 54 29.09 -2.94 -46.94
CA ASN A 54 27.73 -2.57 -46.56
C ASN A 54 27.66 -1.45 -45.47
N SER A 55 28.71 -1.20 -44.69
CA SER A 55 28.68 -0.17 -43.66
C SER A 55 28.69 1.25 -44.25
N LEU A 56 29.45 1.48 -45.30
CA LEU A 56 29.56 2.77 -46.00
C LEU A 56 28.27 3.08 -46.79
N GLU A 57 27.72 2.08 -47.49
CA GLU A 57 26.46 2.23 -48.21
C GLU A 57 25.27 2.49 -47.27
N LEU A 58 25.22 1.84 -46.11
CA LEU A 58 24.21 2.07 -45.10
C LEU A 58 24.24 3.50 -44.54
N HIS A 59 25.38 4.13 -44.45
CA HIS A 59 25.50 5.53 -44.03
C HIS A 59 24.99 6.52 -45.08
N ALA A 60 25.09 6.21 -46.35
CA ALA A 60 24.61 7.04 -47.45
C ALA A 60 23.07 6.93 -47.65
N MET A 61 22.45 5.87 -47.17
CA MET A 61 21.00 5.64 -47.33
C MET A 61 20.13 6.53 -46.42
N THR A 62 18.98 6.94 -46.93
CA THR A 62 17.94 7.60 -46.16
C THR A 62 17.35 6.66 -45.10
N ARG A 63 16.65 7.21 -44.11
CA ARG A 63 15.99 6.39 -43.05
C ARG A 63 14.97 5.38 -43.63
N SER A 64 14.28 5.74 -44.72
CA SER A 64 13.33 4.86 -45.41
C SER A 64 14.02 3.72 -46.11
N GLU A 65 15.09 3.98 -46.86
CA GLU A 65 15.88 2.98 -47.56
C GLU A 65 16.55 1.99 -46.62
N ARG A 66 17.11 2.48 -45.48
CA ARG A 66 17.64 1.60 -44.43
C ARG A 66 16.59 0.66 -43.85
N ARG A 67 15.32 1.11 -43.72
CA ARG A 67 14.23 0.22 -43.25
C ARG A 67 13.91 -0.87 -44.28
N ILE A 68 13.85 -0.51 -45.55
CA ILE A 68 13.59 -1.46 -46.66
C ILE A 68 14.72 -2.46 -46.73
N TYR A 69 15.97 -2.00 -46.73
CA TYR A 69 17.16 -2.84 -46.78
C TYR A 69 17.20 -3.84 -45.62
N ARG A 70 17.02 -3.38 -44.39
CA ARG A 70 16.97 -4.27 -43.21
C ARG A 70 15.82 -5.27 -43.24
N ARG A 71 14.68 -4.93 -43.85
CA ARG A 71 13.57 -5.88 -44.06
C ARG A 71 13.91 -6.93 -45.10
N ALA A 72 14.54 -6.53 -46.20
CA ALA A 72 14.99 -7.44 -47.25
C ALA A 72 16.05 -8.42 -46.73
N GLN A 73 17.03 -7.90 -45.98
CA GLN A 73 18.07 -8.71 -45.36
C GLN A 73 17.50 -9.75 -44.40
N LYS A 74 16.61 -9.33 -43.49
CA LYS A 74 15.93 -10.26 -42.55
C LYS A 74 15.10 -11.31 -43.30
N LYS A 75 14.45 -10.91 -44.40
CA LYS A 75 13.68 -11.85 -45.24
C LYS A 75 14.59 -12.88 -45.91
N ALA A 76 15.75 -12.47 -46.38
CA ALA A 76 16.74 -13.35 -46.96
C ALA A 76 17.34 -14.31 -45.91
N GLU A 77 17.71 -13.77 -44.71
CA GLU A 77 18.24 -14.59 -43.61
C GLU A 77 17.27 -15.66 -43.11
N THR A 78 15.96 -15.40 -43.23
CA THR A 78 14.91 -16.31 -42.73
C THR A 78 14.26 -17.16 -43.84
N ALA A 79 14.68 -17.00 -45.11
CA ALA A 79 14.03 -17.66 -46.25
C ALA A 79 14.02 -19.21 -46.13
N ASP A 80 15.17 -19.74 -45.73
CA ASP A 80 15.40 -21.20 -45.67
C ASP A 80 15.05 -21.82 -44.30
N MET A 81 14.58 -20.98 -43.34
CA MET A 81 14.27 -21.44 -42.00
C MET A 81 12.86 -22.05 -41.93
N THR A 82 12.73 -23.17 -41.22
CA THR A 82 11.41 -23.71 -40.80
C THR A 82 10.69 -22.76 -39.88
N ARG A 83 9.36 -22.94 -39.69
CA ARG A 83 8.56 -22.09 -38.79
C ARG A 83 9.11 -22.06 -37.34
N SER A 84 9.55 -23.23 -36.86
CA SER A 84 10.15 -23.32 -35.51
C SER A 84 11.47 -22.58 -35.43
N GLN A 85 12.35 -22.72 -36.40
CA GLN A 85 13.63 -21.99 -36.47
C GLN A 85 13.43 -20.47 -36.54
N ARG A 86 12.44 -20.00 -37.31
CA ARG A 86 12.10 -18.56 -37.40
C ARG A 86 11.62 -18.04 -36.05
N PHE A 87 10.84 -18.83 -35.30
CA PHE A 87 10.39 -18.44 -33.97
C PHE A 87 11.55 -18.33 -32.97
N HIS A 88 12.44 -19.31 -32.94
CA HIS A 88 13.65 -19.28 -32.11
C HIS A 88 14.55 -18.10 -32.47
N TYR A 89 14.80 -17.89 -33.76
CA TYR A 89 15.58 -16.74 -34.25
C TYR A 89 14.96 -15.40 -33.83
N PHE A 90 13.63 -15.26 -33.94
CA PHE A 90 12.91 -14.07 -33.49
C PHE A 90 13.06 -13.85 -31.98
N MET A 91 12.92 -14.90 -31.19
CA MET A 91 13.09 -14.84 -29.73
C MET A 91 14.52 -14.44 -29.35
N ASP A 92 15.52 -15.05 -29.97
CA ASP A 92 16.92 -14.75 -29.69
C ASP A 92 17.29 -13.29 -30.06
N CYS A 93 16.82 -12.83 -31.21
CA CYS A 93 17.10 -11.46 -31.68
C CYS A 93 16.36 -10.37 -30.88
N ASN A 94 15.21 -10.72 -30.27
CA ASN A 94 14.36 -9.74 -29.59
C ASN A 94 14.16 -10.02 -28.10
N LYS A 95 14.90 -10.97 -27.52
CA LYS A 95 14.74 -11.36 -26.10
C LYS A 95 14.65 -10.18 -25.14
N TRP A 96 15.54 -9.22 -25.24
CA TRP A 96 15.54 -8.05 -24.38
C TRP A 96 14.33 -7.13 -24.61
N LYS A 97 13.83 -7.03 -25.85
CA LYS A 97 12.61 -6.26 -26.14
C LYS A 97 11.38 -6.96 -25.59
N ILE A 98 11.32 -8.28 -25.71
CA ILE A 98 10.23 -9.10 -25.20
C ILE A 98 10.19 -9.01 -23.68
N VAL A 99 11.35 -9.14 -23.02
CA VAL A 99 11.46 -8.96 -21.56
C VAL A 99 11.03 -7.54 -21.16
N GLY A 100 11.47 -6.52 -21.88
CA GLY A 100 11.07 -5.13 -21.63
C GLY A 100 9.56 -4.92 -21.74
N ILE A 101 8.93 -5.46 -22.80
CA ILE A 101 7.48 -5.38 -22.98
C ILE A 101 6.73 -6.13 -21.86
N LEU A 102 7.20 -7.32 -21.48
CA LEU A 102 6.64 -8.09 -20.36
C LEU A 102 6.70 -7.32 -19.05
N MET A 103 7.85 -6.71 -18.75
CA MET A 103 8.02 -5.88 -17.56
C MET A 103 7.06 -4.67 -17.54
N ILE A 104 6.86 -4.02 -18.68
CA ILE A 104 5.89 -2.93 -18.81
C ILE A 104 4.47 -3.41 -18.56
N ILE A 105 4.07 -4.55 -19.14
CA ILE A 105 2.74 -5.13 -18.94
C ILE A 105 2.53 -5.47 -17.47
N VAL A 106 3.48 -6.14 -16.82
CA VAL A 106 3.41 -6.48 -15.40
C VAL A 106 3.28 -5.22 -14.54
N SER A 107 4.11 -4.20 -14.80
CA SER A 107 4.06 -2.93 -14.08
C SER A 107 2.71 -2.21 -14.24
N LEU A 108 2.20 -2.13 -15.47
CA LEU A 108 0.89 -1.52 -15.74
C LEU A 108 -0.26 -2.30 -15.08
N THR A 109 -0.20 -3.63 -15.10
CA THR A 109 -1.19 -4.46 -14.42
C THR A 109 -1.15 -4.23 -12.91
N TRP A 110 0.04 -4.17 -12.32
CA TRP A 110 0.21 -3.93 -10.89
C TRP A 110 -0.30 -2.54 -10.48
N ILE A 111 0.06 -1.50 -11.25
CA ILE A 111 -0.45 -0.12 -11.03
C ILE A 111 -1.97 -0.09 -11.16
N SER A 112 -2.53 -0.73 -12.18
CA SER A 112 -3.99 -0.78 -12.38
C SER A 112 -4.71 -1.48 -11.22
N LEU A 113 -4.15 -2.58 -10.70
CA LEU A 113 -4.69 -3.27 -9.54
C LEU A 113 -4.58 -2.42 -8.27
N ALA A 114 -3.46 -1.71 -8.09
CA ALA A 114 -3.27 -0.80 -6.95
C ALA A 114 -4.30 0.35 -6.99
N ILE A 115 -4.47 1.00 -8.15
CA ILE A 115 -5.47 2.05 -8.33
C ILE A 115 -6.87 1.50 -8.06
N TYR A 116 -7.24 0.37 -8.69
CA TYR A 116 -8.53 -0.26 -8.48
C TYR A 116 -8.78 -0.62 -7.02
N SER A 117 -7.78 -1.11 -6.33
CA SER A 117 -7.89 -1.43 -4.91
C SER A 117 -8.05 -0.17 -4.04
N ASN A 118 -7.42 0.96 -4.39
CA ASN A 118 -7.50 2.19 -3.60
C ASN A 118 -8.75 3.05 -3.89
N THR A 119 -9.36 2.89 -5.07
CA THR A 119 -10.57 3.65 -5.45
C THR A 119 -11.88 2.98 -5.01
N ARG A 120 -11.82 1.82 -4.35
CA ARG A 120 -13.03 1.20 -3.82
C ARG A 120 -13.57 2.00 -2.65
N PRO A 121 -14.89 2.22 -2.59
CA PRO A 121 -15.48 2.89 -1.45
C PRO A 121 -15.23 2.10 -0.16
N THR A 122 -14.90 2.80 0.90
CA THR A 122 -14.86 2.25 2.25
C THR A 122 -16.26 2.38 2.80
N VAL A 123 -16.91 1.29 3.11
CA VAL A 123 -18.29 1.26 3.61
C VAL A 123 -18.38 1.19 5.12
N PHE A 124 -17.26 0.97 5.76
CA PHE A 124 -17.12 0.97 7.20
C PHE A 124 -15.64 0.93 7.59
N ALA A 125 -15.27 1.67 8.61
CA ALA A 125 -13.92 1.66 9.14
C ALA A 125 -13.94 1.57 10.67
N TYR A 126 -13.22 0.61 11.22
CA TYR A 126 -13.16 0.42 12.66
C TYR A 126 -11.74 0.14 13.13
N ALA A 127 -11.50 0.48 14.37
CA ALA A 127 -10.26 0.17 15.06
C ALA A 127 -10.55 -0.61 16.35
N VAL A 128 -9.60 -1.46 16.75
CA VAL A 128 -9.64 -2.18 18.03
C VAL A 128 -8.41 -1.80 18.83
N ALA A 129 -8.64 -1.36 20.06
CA ALA A 129 -7.59 -1.03 20.99
C ALA A 129 -7.61 -1.95 22.23
N ASN A 130 -6.46 -2.03 22.89
CA ASN A 130 -6.23 -2.73 24.16
C ASN A 130 -6.50 -4.25 24.12
N SER A 131 -6.62 -4.85 22.93
CA SER A 131 -6.68 -6.31 22.86
C SER A 131 -5.30 -6.88 23.25
N PRO A 132 -5.24 -7.80 24.22
CA PRO A 132 -3.99 -8.42 24.65
C PRO A 132 -3.36 -9.30 23.57
N ASP A 133 -4.18 -9.81 22.64
CA ASP A 133 -3.72 -10.51 21.43
C ASP A 133 -4.49 -9.96 20.21
N PRO A 134 -3.98 -8.87 19.61
CA PRO A 134 -4.64 -8.24 18.47
C PRO A 134 -4.84 -9.17 17.27
N TRP A 135 -4.01 -10.20 17.14
CA TRP A 135 -4.08 -11.16 16.03
C TRP A 135 -5.12 -12.25 16.21
N SER A 136 -5.66 -12.41 17.43
CA SER A 136 -6.72 -13.37 17.76
C SER A 136 -8.13 -12.79 17.63
N VAL A 137 -8.26 -11.49 17.34
CA VAL A 137 -9.55 -10.83 17.15
C VAL A 137 -10.31 -11.45 15.99
N ASP A 138 -11.52 -11.95 16.24
CA ASP A 138 -12.35 -12.54 15.21
C ASP A 138 -13.13 -11.46 14.44
N THR A 139 -12.75 -11.27 13.19
CA THR A 139 -13.40 -10.30 12.30
C THR A 139 -14.60 -10.87 11.53
N SER A 140 -14.95 -12.15 11.73
CA SER A 140 -16.07 -12.80 11.01
C SER A 140 -17.42 -12.13 11.26
N VAL A 141 -17.60 -11.53 12.44
CA VAL A 141 -18.82 -10.77 12.78
C VAL A 141 -19.01 -9.56 11.85
N ILE A 142 -17.93 -9.01 11.34
CA ILE A 142 -17.96 -7.90 10.39
C ILE A 142 -18.37 -8.40 8.98
N ASP A 143 -18.02 -9.61 8.62
CA ASP A 143 -18.50 -10.22 7.36
C ASP A 143 -20.01 -10.48 7.43
N ASP A 144 -20.55 -10.85 8.60
CA ASP A 144 -21.98 -10.97 8.82
C ASP A 144 -22.67 -9.60 8.75
N TYR A 145 -22.09 -8.55 9.34
CA TYR A 145 -22.54 -7.17 9.19
C TYR A 145 -22.61 -6.74 7.72
N LYS A 146 -21.57 -7.04 6.93
CA LYS A 146 -21.58 -6.79 5.47
C LYS A 146 -22.75 -7.50 4.78
N SER A 147 -22.96 -8.74 5.15
CA SER A 147 -24.02 -9.58 4.59
C SER A 147 -25.40 -9.05 4.96
N TYR A 148 -25.57 -8.60 6.20
CA TYR A 148 -26.83 -8.03 6.71
C TYR A 148 -27.27 -6.81 5.90
N TYR A 149 -26.34 -5.91 5.58
CA TYR A 149 -26.62 -4.72 4.76
C TYR A 149 -26.44 -4.94 3.24
N ASN A 150 -26.27 -6.18 2.78
CA ASN A 150 -26.08 -6.51 1.36
C ASN A 150 -24.94 -5.74 0.68
N TYR A 151 -23.87 -5.40 1.41
CA TYR A 151 -22.69 -4.79 0.84
C TYR A 151 -22.00 -5.73 -0.16
N LYS A 152 -21.44 -5.18 -1.22
CA LYS A 152 -20.74 -5.96 -2.23
C LYS A 152 -19.44 -6.55 -1.66
N ASN A 153 -19.04 -7.72 -2.13
CA ASN A 153 -17.73 -8.30 -1.77
C ASN A 153 -16.55 -7.37 -2.11
N SER A 154 -16.76 -6.47 -3.10
CA SER A 154 -15.78 -5.47 -3.49
C SER A 154 -15.63 -4.31 -2.53
N ASP A 155 -16.64 -4.06 -1.70
CA ASP A 155 -16.66 -2.92 -0.80
C ASP A 155 -15.67 -3.13 0.34
N LYS A 156 -14.89 -2.09 0.63
CA LYS A 156 -13.84 -2.19 1.64
C LYS A 156 -14.38 -1.92 3.03
N ILE A 157 -13.93 -2.75 3.97
CA ILE A 157 -13.91 -2.40 5.38
C ILE A 157 -12.45 -2.13 5.75
N LYS A 158 -12.20 -0.99 6.37
CA LYS A 158 -10.90 -0.69 6.96
C LYS A 158 -10.86 -1.21 8.39
N TYR A 159 -9.77 -1.83 8.73
CA TYR A 159 -9.53 -2.35 10.06
C TYR A 159 -8.14 -1.95 10.53
N MET A 160 -8.05 -1.45 11.75
CA MET A 160 -6.78 -1.20 12.43
C MET A 160 -6.81 -1.92 13.78
N GLN A 161 -5.71 -2.57 14.11
CA GLN A 161 -5.52 -3.32 15.35
C GLN A 161 -4.16 -2.95 15.95
N ASN A 162 -3.85 -3.55 17.09
CA ASN A 162 -2.59 -3.33 17.78
C ASN A 162 -2.41 -1.90 18.31
N LEU A 163 -3.53 -1.28 18.71
CA LEU A 163 -3.54 0.01 19.37
C LEU A 163 -3.60 -0.19 20.89
N HIS A 164 -2.79 0.57 21.64
CA HIS A 164 -2.79 0.55 23.10
C HIS A 164 -3.04 1.97 23.62
N TYR A 165 -4.21 2.16 24.22
CA TYR A 165 -4.64 3.43 24.80
C TYR A 165 -4.95 3.22 26.29
N ASP A 166 -3.92 3.34 27.13
CA ASP A 166 -4.04 3.26 28.59
C ASP A 166 -3.50 4.57 29.19
N PRO A 167 -4.30 5.27 30.03
CA PRO A 167 -3.86 6.54 30.61
C PRO A 167 -2.58 6.46 31.44
N THR A 168 -2.23 5.25 31.93
CA THR A 168 -1.05 5.06 32.78
C THR A 168 0.22 4.76 32.00
N THR A 169 0.11 4.26 30.78
CA THR A 169 1.25 3.84 29.94
C THR A 169 1.35 4.60 28.63
N PHE A 170 0.41 5.52 28.37
CA PHE A 170 0.23 6.17 27.07
C PHE A 170 1.53 6.75 26.50
N ASP A 171 2.29 7.52 27.30
CA ASP A 171 3.54 8.15 26.82
C ASP A 171 4.59 7.10 26.42
N ALA A 172 4.71 6.03 27.20
CA ALA A 172 5.66 4.95 26.92
C ALA A 172 5.23 4.12 25.69
N ASP A 173 3.94 3.87 25.56
CA ASP A 173 3.36 3.13 24.43
C ASP A 173 3.44 3.94 23.15
N TYR A 174 3.22 5.25 23.20
CA TYR A 174 3.37 6.16 22.06
C TYR A 174 4.78 6.12 21.49
N ASP A 175 5.79 6.13 22.33
CA ASP A 175 7.19 6.07 21.90
C ASP A 175 7.59 4.68 21.38
N ALA A 176 6.96 3.61 21.86
CA ALA A 176 7.32 2.24 21.53
C ALA A 176 6.62 1.66 20.28
N ASN A 177 5.41 2.13 19.95
CA ASN A 177 4.52 1.45 18.99
C ASN A 177 4.51 2.00 17.55
N GLY A 178 5.40 2.92 17.21
CA GLY A 178 5.69 3.22 15.80
C GLY A 178 4.57 3.90 15.00
N THR A 179 4.54 3.59 13.71
CA THR A 179 3.74 4.35 12.71
C THR A 179 2.22 4.20 12.84
N GLU A 180 1.71 3.06 13.29
CA GLU A 180 0.26 2.84 13.44
C GLU A 180 -0.31 3.72 14.54
N TYR A 181 0.37 3.79 15.65
CA TYR A 181 0.00 4.59 16.80
C TYR A 181 0.03 6.10 16.53
N SER A 182 1.01 6.57 15.76
CA SER A 182 1.12 7.99 15.38
C SER A 182 0.19 8.37 14.22
N SER A 183 -0.19 7.42 13.37
CA SER A 183 -1.05 7.69 12.22
C SER A 183 -2.55 7.66 12.58
N PHE A 184 -2.95 6.87 13.56
CA PHE A 184 -4.37 6.72 13.93
C PHE A 184 -5.04 8.03 14.33
N PRO A 185 -4.46 8.90 15.18
CA PRO A 185 -5.05 10.20 15.49
C PRO A 185 -5.29 11.08 14.28
N LEU A 186 -4.32 11.14 13.35
CA LEU A 186 -4.48 11.89 12.11
C LEU A 186 -5.61 11.35 11.23
N LEU A 187 -5.75 10.02 11.17
CA LEU A 187 -6.83 9.38 10.43
C LEU A 187 -8.20 9.59 11.08
N CYS A 188 -8.26 9.76 12.40
CA CYS A 188 -9.48 10.13 13.11
C CYS A 188 -9.86 11.59 12.82
N GLU A 189 -8.90 12.53 12.85
CA GLU A 189 -9.12 13.92 12.45
C GLU A 189 -9.65 14.04 11.01
N ASP A 190 -9.17 13.18 10.11
CA ASP A 190 -9.64 13.09 8.72
C ASP A 190 -10.97 12.32 8.56
N ASN A 191 -11.63 11.94 9.64
CA ASN A 191 -12.88 11.15 9.65
C ASN A 191 -12.77 9.80 8.90
N VAL A 192 -11.58 9.20 8.89
CA VAL A 192 -11.35 7.92 8.19
C VAL A 192 -11.94 6.73 8.94
N TYR A 193 -12.03 6.82 10.27
CA TYR A 193 -12.57 5.77 11.13
C TYR A 193 -13.93 6.17 11.70
N ASP A 194 -14.89 5.25 11.60
CA ASP A 194 -16.24 5.42 12.11
C ASP A 194 -16.30 5.12 13.62
N VAL A 195 -15.64 4.03 14.01
CA VAL A 195 -15.72 3.52 15.39
C VAL A 195 -14.38 3.04 15.92
N LEU A 196 -14.22 3.18 17.22
CA LEU A 196 -13.16 2.58 18.01
C LEU A 196 -13.77 1.65 19.05
N ILE A 197 -13.35 0.40 19.07
CA ILE A 197 -13.73 -0.63 20.02
C ILE A 197 -12.60 -0.78 21.03
N SER A 198 -12.89 -0.61 22.31
CA SER A 198 -11.88 -0.68 23.36
C SER A 198 -12.47 -1.12 24.68
N ASP A 199 -11.61 -1.36 25.66
CA ASP A 199 -11.96 -1.46 27.06
C ASP A 199 -12.17 -0.07 27.70
N LYS A 200 -12.45 -0.02 29.00
CA LYS A 200 -12.67 1.22 29.73
C LYS A 200 -11.43 2.13 29.73
N ALA A 201 -10.23 1.56 29.88
CA ALA A 201 -8.99 2.33 29.87
C ALA A 201 -8.78 3.02 28.53
N GLY A 202 -9.13 2.34 27.43
CA GLY A 202 -9.12 2.91 26.09
C GLY A 202 -10.07 4.10 25.93
N VAL A 203 -11.30 4.00 26.45
CA VAL A 203 -12.26 5.13 26.41
C VAL A 203 -11.72 6.32 27.22
N GLU A 204 -11.21 6.09 28.43
CA GLU A 204 -10.66 7.14 29.29
C GLU A 204 -9.44 7.83 28.67
N CYS A 205 -8.54 7.06 28.07
CA CYS A 205 -7.37 7.61 27.39
C CYS A 205 -7.77 8.41 26.15
N CYS A 206 -8.62 7.83 25.28
CA CYS A 206 -9.02 8.47 24.03
C CYS A 206 -9.87 9.72 24.22
N SER A 207 -10.71 9.78 25.27
CA SER A 207 -11.44 11.00 25.64
C SER A 207 -10.49 12.09 26.15
N TRP A 208 -9.49 11.70 26.94
CA TRP A 208 -8.50 12.64 27.48
C TRP A 208 -7.63 13.27 26.40
N ILE A 209 -7.23 12.52 25.39
CA ILE A 209 -6.46 13.06 24.24
C ILE A 209 -7.34 13.65 23.13
N ASN A 210 -8.65 13.74 23.32
CA ASN A 210 -9.65 14.22 22.36
C ASN A 210 -9.66 13.44 21.03
N LEU A 211 -9.42 12.15 21.08
CA LEU A 211 -9.42 11.27 19.91
C LEU A 211 -10.82 10.80 19.53
N ILE A 212 -11.74 10.82 20.46
CA ILE A 212 -13.15 10.43 20.30
C ILE A 212 -14.07 11.60 20.63
N HIS A 213 -15.19 11.69 19.94
CA HIS A 213 -16.15 12.77 20.12
C HIS A 213 -17.14 12.48 21.27
N PRO A 214 -17.49 13.50 22.07
CA PRO A 214 -18.60 13.38 23.02
C PRO A 214 -19.90 13.07 22.28
N LEU A 215 -20.72 12.18 22.86
CA LEU A 215 -22.00 11.75 22.24
C LEU A 215 -23.03 12.89 22.12
N ASP A 216 -22.92 13.93 22.92
CA ASP A 216 -23.76 15.13 22.88
C ASP A 216 -23.44 16.06 21.70
N THR A 217 -22.32 15.83 21.00
CA THR A 217 -21.99 16.54 19.75
C THR A 217 -22.74 16.04 18.54
N TYR A 218 -23.34 14.86 18.63
CA TYR A 218 -24.13 14.27 17.54
C TYR A 218 -25.56 14.78 17.59
N ASP A 219 -26.13 15.05 16.43
CA ASP A 219 -27.49 15.50 16.24
C ASP A 219 -28.39 14.44 15.57
N GLY A 220 -29.68 14.72 15.45
CA GLY A 220 -30.62 13.89 14.70
C GLY A 220 -30.86 12.51 15.32
N THR A 221 -30.75 11.47 14.49
CA THR A 221 -31.06 10.08 14.87
C THR A 221 -30.13 9.58 15.97
N LEU A 222 -28.80 9.85 15.88
CA LEU A 222 -27.85 9.40 16.89
C LEU A 222 -28.16 9.99 18.27
N LYS A 223 -28.47 11.29 18.34
CA LYS A 223 -28.86 11.93 19.59
C LYS A 223 -30.08 11.26 20.19
N THR A 224 -31.09 11.01 19.35
CA THR A 224 -32.34 10.34 19.81
C THR A 224 -32.05 8.95 20.38
N LEU A 225 -31.15 8.19 19.76
CA LEU A 225 -30.74 6.87 20.24
C LEU A 225 -30.00 6.94 21.56
N PHE A 226 -29.05 7.86 21.70
CA PHE A 226 -28.26 7.99 22.95
C PHE A 226 -29.05 8.52 24.10
N GLU A 227 -30.05 9.39 23.88
CA GLU A 227 -30.96 9.89 24.92
C GLU A 227 -32.13 8.93 25.21
N GLY A 228 -32.44 8.03 24.28
CA GLY A 228 -33.56 7.08 24.32
C GLY A 228 -33.13 5.64 24.59
N GLU A 229 -33.11 4.82 23.55
CA GLU A 229 -32.98 3.35 23.65
C GLU A 229 -31.63 2.89 24.20
N LEU A 230 -30.56 3.65 23.94
CA LEU A 230 -29.19 3.32 24.38
C LEU A 230 -28.79 4.07 25.66
N LYS A 231 -29.67 4.86 26.28
CA LYS A 231 -29.34 5.71 27.41
C LYS A 231 -28.68 4.97 28.57
N ASP A 232 -29.16 3.78 28.89
CA ASP A 232 -28.66 2.95 30.02
C ASP A 232 -27.29 2.31 29.67
N ARG A 233 -26.84 2.41 28.44
CA ARG A 233 -25.54 1.90 27.93
C ARG A 233 -24.53 2.99 27.69
N VAL A 234 -24.90 4.24 27.92
CA VAL A 234 -24.00 5.38 27.76
C VAL A 234 -22.91 5.38 28.82
N VAL A 235 -21.69 5.51 28.41
CA VAL A 235 -20.49 5.51 29.27
C VAL A 235 -19.88 6.91 29.28
N THR A 236 -19.61 7.41 30.47
CA THR A 236 -19.01 8.73 30.68
C THR A 236 -17.52 8.60 30.95
N ALA A 237 -16.75 9.57 30.43
CA ALA A 237 -15.32 9.73 30.70
C ALA A 237 -15.00 11.22 30.88
N GLN A 238 -13.75 11.53 31.24
CA GLN A 238 -13.26 12.91 31.38
C GLN A 238 -12.39 13.28 30.19
N ASP A 239 -12.54 14.51 29.72
CA ASP A 239 -11.64 15.10 28.76
C ASP A 239 -10.39 15.72 29.42
N SER A 240 -9.49 16.26 28.62
CA SER A 240 -8.26 16.94 29.08
C SER A 240 -8.54 18.20 29.94
N ALA A 241 -9.74 18.76 29.88
CA ALA A 241 -10.19 19.90 30.69
C ALA A 241 -10.92 19.46 31.96
N ASN A 242 -10.97 18.15 32.26
CA ASN A 242 -11.70 17.52 33.37
C ASN A 242 -13.23 17.70 33.29
N HIS A 243 -13.78 17.92 32.10
CA HIS A 243 -15.21 17.86 31.90
C HIS A 243 -15.65 16.41 31.73
N THR A 244 -16.69 16.03 32.42
CA THR A 244 -17.27 14.70 32.29
C THR A 244 -18.40 14.74 31.27
N SER A 245 -18.26 13.97 30.20
CA SER A 245 -19.27 13.82 29.14
C SER A 245 -19.45 12.35 28.77
N ALA A 246 -20.49 12.05 28.02
CA ALA A 246 -20.72 10.73 27.45
C ALA A 246 -19.81 10.55 26.23
N TYR A 247 -19.03 9.47 26.18
CA TYR A 247 -18.05 9.24 25.11
C TYR A 247 -18.20 7.88 24.41
N ALA A 248 -18.88 6.92 25.03
CA ALA A 248 -18.96 5.59 24.48
C ALA A 248 -20.32 4.92 24.79
N ILE A 249 -20.59 3.85 24.07
CA ILE A 249 -21.72 2.95 24.30
C ILE A 249 -21.18 1.60 24.77
N ASP A 250 -21.72 1.09 25.86
CA ASP A 250 -21.43 -0.24 26.37
C ASP A 250 -22.11 -1.30 25.49
N ILE A 251 -21.29 -2.09 24.80
CA ILE A 251 -21.73 -3.22 23.99
C ILE A 251 -21.38 -4.56 24.62
N SER A 252 -20.93 -4.56 25.88
CA SER A 252 -20.60 -5.78 26.61
C SER A 252 -21.81 -6.74 26.65
N GLY A 253 -21.50 -8.01 26.48
CA GLY A 253 -22.53 -9.07 26.50
C GLY A 253 -23.41 -9.17 25.26
N THR A 254 -23.22 -8.29 24.24
CA THR A 254 -23.86 -8.47 22.94
C THR A 254 -23.21 -9.62 22.17
N ASP A 255 -23.96 -10.22 21.24
CA ASP A 255 -23.42 -11.26 20.36
C ASP A 255 -22.24 -10.75 19.56
N PHE A 256 -22.30 -9.50 19.12
CA PHE A 256 -21.23 -8.82 18.39
C PHE A 256 -19.92 -8.79 19.21
N ALA A 257 -19.96 -8.28 20.44
CA ALA A 257 -18.79 -8.18 21.30
C ALA A 257 -18.22 -9.55 21.68
N ASN A 258 -19.11 -10.50 22.03
CA ASN A 258 -18.72 -11.85 22.42
C ASN A 258 -18.01 -12.61 21.28
N ARG A 259 -18.45 -12.43 20.05
CA ARG A 259 -17.86 -13.08 18.87
C ARG A 259 -16.52 -12.48 18.46
N MET A 260 -16.29 -11.20 18.72
CA MET A 260 -15.03 -10.56 18.33
C MET A 260 -13.80 -11.11 19.06
N ASN A 261 -13.97 -11.81 20.20
CA ASN A 261 -12.86 -12.40 20.98
C ASN A 261 -11.76 -11.38 21.32
N LEU A 262 -12.16 -10.25 21.89
CA LEU A 262 -11.25 -9.10 22.12
C LEU A 262 -10.23 -9.32 23.26
N GLY A 263 -10.45 -10.35 24.10
CA GLY A 263 -9.60 -10.68 25.25
C GLY A 263 -9.92 -9.88 26.52
N TYR A 264 -10.94 -9.00 26.48
CA TYR A 264 -11.54 -8.32 27.65
C TYR A 264 -13.06 -8.44 27.60
N ASN A 265 -13.72 -8.35 28.77
CA ASN A 265 -15.16 -8.59 28.90
C ASN A 265 -15.99 -7.31 28.75
N ASP A 266 -15.45 -6.19 29.24
CA ASP A 266 -16.12 -4.89 29.17
C ASP A 266 -15.72 -4.23 27.84
N VAL A 267 -16.64 -4.18 26.92
CA VAL A 267 -16.43 -3.73 25.55
C VAL A 267 -17.21 -2.45 25.29
N TYR A 268 -16.51 -1.42 24.86
CA TYR A 268 -17.08 -0.11 24.59
C TYR A 268 -16.87 0.29 23.14
N LEU A 269 -17.90 0.92 22.60
CA LEU A 269 -17.89 1.48 21.25
C LEU A 269 -17.85 2.99 21.38
N SER A 270 -16.78 3.62 20.88
CA SER A 270 -16.59 5.07 20.84
C SER A 270 -16.40 5.54 19.41
N PHE A 271 -16.59 6.84 19.15
CA PHE A 271 -16.73 7.38 17.81
C PHE A 271 -15.70 8.47 17.55
N PRO A 272 -14.62 8.15 16.83
CA PRO A 272 -13.62 9.12 16.38
C PRO A 272 -14.10 9.96 15.18
N GLY A 273 -15.00 9.43 14.33
CA GLY A 273 -15.54 10.13 13.16
C GLY A 273 -16.89 10.80 13.44
N ASN A 274 -17.09 12.00 12.87
CA ASN A 274 -18.34 12.78 13.03
C ASN A 274 -18.86 13.39 11.71
N SER A 275 -18.34 12.99 10.56
CA SER A 275 -18.91 13.39 9.26
C SER A 275 -20.29 12.76 9.04
N GLU A 276 -21.07 13.27 8.09
CA GLU A 276 -22.38 12.69 7.73
C GLU A 276 -22.25 11.20 7.36
N GLU A 277 -21.17 10.82 6.64
CA GLU A 277 -20.90 9.45 6.24
C GLU A 277 -20.61 8.57 7.47
N ASN A 278 -19.79 9.03 8.42
CA ASN A 278 -19.52 8.32 9.67
C ASN A 278 -20.80 8.14 10.49
N VAL A 279 -21.64 9.16 10.59
CA VAL A 279 -22.94 9.10 11.30
C VAL A 279 -23.83 7.99 10.74
N ASP A 280 -23.93 7.90 9.41
CA ASP A 280 -24.69 6.82 8.74
C ASP A 280 -24.12 5.41 9.06
N HIS A 281 -22.81 5.29 9.05
CA HIS A 281 -22.13 4.02 9.39
C HIS A 281 -22.35 3.64 10.85
N ILE A 282 -22.27 4.60 11.75
CA ILE A 282 -22.51 4.41 13.19
C ILE A 282 -23.95 3.94 13.43
N ILE A 283 -24.94 4.60 12.82
CA ILE A 283 -26.36 4.23 12.92
C ILE A 283 -26.57 2.78 12.48
N LYS A 284 -26.02 2.41 11.32
CA LYS A 284 -26.10 1.05 10.80
C LYS A 284 -25.46 0.03 11.72
N LEU A 285 -24.29 0.35 12.27
CA LEU A 285 -23.63 -0.56 13.21
C LEU A 285 -24.44 -0.74 14.50
N LEU A 286 -24.91 0.35 15.09
CA LEU A 286 -25.75 0.30 16.29
C LEU A 286 -27.04 -0.47 16.04
N ASN A 287 -27.68 -0.26 14.88
CA ASN A 287 -28.86 -1.03 14.50
C ASN A 287 -28.54 -2.52 14.36
N TYR A 288 -27.40 -2.89 13.79
CA TYR A 288 -26.97 -4.29 13.69
C TYR A 288 -26.69 -4.93 15.05
N ILE A 289 -26.02 -4.19 15.97
CA ILE A 289 -25.65 -4.70 17.29
C ILE A 289 -26.88 -4.89 18.20
N PHE A 290 -27.82 -3.96 18.15
CA PHE A 290 -28.92 -3.86 19.11
C PHE A 290 -30.32 -4.18 18.52
N ASP A 291 -30.39 -4.46 17.22
CA ASP A 291 -31.66 -4.73 16.49
C ASP A 291 -32.71 -3.63 16.70
N LEU A 292 -32.31 -2.37 16.53
CA LEU A 292 -33.13 -1.19 16.81
C LEU A 292 -34.28 -0.97 15.82
N GLY A 293 -34.34 -1.71 14.72
CA GLY A 293 -35.37 -1.61 13.69
C GLY A 293 -35.36 -0.29 12.91
N ILE A 294 -34.19 0.34 12.80
CA ILE A 294 -33.98 1.59 12.05
C ILE A 294 -33.66 1.24 10.61
N GLU A 295 -34.39 1.79 9.63
CA GLU A 295 -34.16 1.62 8.18
C GLU A 295 -33.15 2.63 7.64
#